data_64c189688b0960ed0a8b7c4acd7f9942
#
_entry.id   64c189688b0960ed0a8b7c4acd7f9942
#
_cell.length_a   1.000
_cell.length_b   1.000
_cell.length_c   1.000
_cell.angle_alpha   90.00
_cell.angle_beta   90.00
_cell.angle_gamma   90.00
#
_symmetry.space_group_name_H-M   'P 1'
#
loop_
_entity.id
_entity.type
_entity.pdbx_description
1 polymer ?
#
loop_
_entity_poly.entity_id
_entity_poly.type
_entity_poly.pdbx_seq_one_letter_code
_entity_poly.pdbx_strand_id
1 'polypeptide(L)'
;ELEHPFTLVFTLANLSRIYTSFHNVNRALEFADEAIAVSTQYSFALGLALATASQGWALAEQGHEAGLGKLIHGISATRVTGANLNIPFTLALLAEIYLRNKRIDEGLGTIEEAQKLAGTGGELFWHAELLRLKGELLLAQSDLSVQAAEQCFSEALKIAQAQHATMLELRAATS
;
A
#
# COMPACT_ATOMS: atom_id res chain seq x y z
N GLU A 1 -5.06 -23.02 -22.99
CA GLU A 1 -6.09 -23.08 -21.93
C GLU A 1 -5.37 -23.06 -20.59
N LEU A 2 -5.68 -22.07 -19.74
CA LEU A 2 -5.14 -22.01 -18.39
C LEU A 2 -5.88 -23.03 -17.54
N GLU A 3 -5.18 -24.10 -17.16
CA GLU A 3 -5.76 -25.21 -16.39
C GLU A 3 -6.28 -24.78 -15.01
N HIS A 4 -5.82 -23.61 -14.47
CA HIS A 4 -6.19 -23.13 -13.15
C HIS A 4 -6.39 -21.60 -13.11
N PRO A 5 -7.58 -21.08 -13.45
CA PRO A 5 -7.86 -19.63 -13.43
C PRO A 5 -7.61 -18.96 -12.07
N PHE A 6 -7.86 -19.66 -10.97
CA PHE A 6 -7.57 -19.17 -9.62
C PHE A 6 -6.08 -18.89 -9.42
N THR A 7 -5.20 -19.82 -9.84
CA THR A 7 -3.75 -19.63 -9.72
C THR A 7 -3.27 -18.46 -10.55
N LEU A 8 -3.82 -18.28 -11.75
CA LEU A 8 -3.51 -17.14 -12.60
C LEU A 8 -3.88 -15.83 -11.91
N VAL A 9 -5.13 -15.68 -11.43
CA VAL A 9 -5.59 -14.48 -10.74
C VAL A 9 -4.71 -14.18 -9.52
N PHE A 10 -4.42 -15.19 -8.71
CA PHE A 10 -3.58 -15.03 -7.54
C PHE A 10 -2.17 -14.54 -7.92
N THR A 11 -1.59 -15.09 -8.98
CA THR A 11 -0.28 -14.68 -9.50
C THR A 11 -0.30 -13.25 -10.01
N LEU A 12 -1.26 -12.89 -10.86
CA LEU A 12 -1.40 -11.55 -11.43
C LEU A 12 -1.63 -10.48 -10.35
N ALA A 13 -2.53 -10.74 -9.39
CA ALA A 13 -2.79 -9.81 -8.29
C ALA A 13 -1.54 -9.61 -7.41
N ASN A 14 -0.76 -10.67 -7.15
CA ASN A 14 0.50 -10.55 -6.41
C ASN A 14 1.58 -9.84 -7.22
N LEU A 15 1.71 -10.09 -8.53
CA LEU A 15 2.63 -9.34 -9.38
C LEU A 15 2.29 -7.86 -9.39
N SER A 16 1.01 -7.51 -9.59
CA SER A 16 0.56 -6.13 -9.50
C SER A 16 0.99 -5.48 -8.20
N ARG A 17 0.73 -6.13 -7.05
CA ARG A 17 1.13 -5.65 -5.72
C ARG A 17 2.65 -5.52 -5.56
N ILE A 18 3.43 -6.47 -6.10
CA ILE A 18 4.89 -6.37 -6.08
C ILE A 18 5.35 -5.14 -6.85
N TYR A 19 4.79 -4.88 -8.03
CA TYR A 19 5.14 -3.71 -8.81
C TYR A 19 4.67 -2.39 -8.17
N THR A 20 3.59 -2.38 -7.36
CA THR A 20 3.27 -1.21 -6.54
C THR A 20 4.36 -0.95 -5.49
N SER A 21 4.92 -1.97 -4.85
CA SER A 21 5.99 -1.79 -3.86
C SER A 21 7.30 -1.25 -4.47
N PHE A 22 7.52 -1.49 -5.77
CA PHE A 22 8.63 -0.92 -6.53
C PHE A 22 8.28 0.40 -7.24
N HIS A 23 7.09 0.94 -7.03
CA HIS A 23 6.59 2.15 -7.71
C HIS A 23 6.64 2.06 -9.25
N ASN A 24 6.56 0.85 -9.78
CA ASN A 24 6.46 0.64 -11.23
C ASN A 24 4.99 0.68 -11.67
N VAL A 25 4.50 1.90 -11.86
CA VAL A 25 3.09 2.20 -12.12
C VAL A 25 2.55 1.44 -13.35
N ASN A 26 3.31 1.43 -14.44
CA ASN A 26 2.86 0.81 -15.69
C ASN A 26 2.67 -0.71 -15.54
N ARG A 27 3.64 -1.40 -14.93
CA ARG A 27 3.56 -2.83 -14.69
C ARG A 27 2.49 -3.18 -13.65
N ALA A 28 2.36 -2.37 -12.60
CA ALA A 28 1.31 -2.56 -11.61
C ALA A 28 -0.07 -2.48 -12.26
N LEU A 29 -0.29 -1.49 -13.16
CA LEU A 29 -1.54 -1.31 -13.87
C LEU A 29 -1.83 -2.47 -14.83
N GLU A 30 -0.85 -2.87 -15.65
CA GLU A 30 -0.96 -3.98 -16.60
C GLU A 30 -1.44 -5.26 -15.92
N PHE A 31 -0.77 -5.68 -14.83
CA PHE A 31 -1.15 -6.89 -14.10
C PHE A 31 -2.46 -6.74 -13.33
N ALA A 32 -2.77 -5.54 -12.84
CA ALA A 32 -4.05 -5.27 -12.20
C ALA A 32 -5.21 -5.44 -13.18
N ASP A 33 -5.11 -4.86 -14.38
CA ASP A 33 -6.15 -4.94 -15.41
C ASP A 33 -6.41 -6.39 -15.84
N GLU A 34 -5.35 -7.17 -16.02
CA GLU A 34 -5.44 -8.59 -16.37
C GLU A 34 -6.09 -9.40 -15.23
N ALA A 35 -5.67 -9.16 -13.98
CA ALA A 35 -6.24 -9.79 -12.79
C ALA A 35 -7.73 -9.45 -12.64
N ILE A 36 -8.14 -8.20 -12.89
CA ILE A 36 -9.54 -7.76 -12.85
C ILE A 36 -10.36 -8.49 -13.90
N ALA A 37 -9.85 -8.58 -15.14
CA ALA A 37 -10.56 -9.25 -16.24
C ALA A 37 -10.84 -10.73 -15.91
N VAL A 38 -9.82 -11.47 -15.48
CA VAL A 38 -9.96 -12.89 -15.13
C VAL A 38 -10.81 -13.05 -13.86
N SER A 39 -10.61 -12.22 -12.83
CA SER A 39 -11.42 -12.28 -11.60
C SER A 39 -12.90 -12.03 -11.86
N THR A 40 -13.22 -11.12 -12.77
CA THR A 40 -14.61 -10.83 -13.16
C THR A 40 -15.22 -12.02 -13.91
N GLN A 41 -14.50 -12.60 -14.85
CA GLN A 41 -14.95 -13.75 -15.63
C GLN A 41 -15.28 -14.95 -14.74
N TYR A 42 -14.49 -15.20 -13.69
CA TYR A 42 -14.63 -16.37 -12.83
C TYR A 42 -15.21 -16.08 -11.45
N SER A 43 -15.66 -14.83 -11.20
CA SER A 43 -16.25 -14.38 -9.93
C SER A 43 -15.32 -14.56 -8.71
N PHE A 44 -14.02 -14.32 -8.86
CA PHE A 44 -13.05 -14.40 -7.76
C PHE A 44 -12.99 -13.08 -6.97
N ALA A 45 -13.85 -12.96 -5.95
CA ALA A 45 -14.04 -11.73 -5.19
C ALA A 45 -12.73 -11.17 -4.58
N LEU A 46 -11.89 -12.01 -3.96
CA LEU A 46 -10.63 -11.57 -3.37
C LEU A 46 -9.64 -11.08 -4.45
N GLY A 47 -9.49 -11.82 -5.54
CA GLY A 47 -8.61 -11.42 -6.64
C GLY A 47 -9.02 -10.08 -7.24
N LEU A 48 -10.33 -9.91 -7.47
CA LEU A 48 -10.90 -8.65 -7.94
C LEU A 48 -10.61 -7.48 -6.99
N ALA A 49 -10.80 -7.70 -5.68
CA ALA A 49 -10.58 -6.67 -4.66
C ALA A 49 -9.11 -6.22 -4.60
N LEU A 50 -8.17 -7.18 -4.55
CA LEU A 50 -6.74 -6.90 -4.51
C LEU A 50 -6.25 -6.17 -5.78
N ALA A 51 -6.68 -6.65 -6.95
CA ALA A 51 -6.32 -6.03 -8.22
C ALA A 51 -6.93 -4.62 -8.36
N THR A 52 -8.17 -4.42 -7.90
CA THR A 52 -8.81 -3.09 -7.88
C THR A 52 -8.05 -2.10 -7.01
N ALA A 53 -7.51 -2.53 -5.85
CA ALA A 53 -6.68 -1.67 -5.02
C ALA A 53 -5.38 -1.26 -5.73
N SER A 54 -4.68 -2.21 -6.35
CA SER A 54 -3.46 -1.93 -7.11
C SER A 54 -3.71 -1.03 -8.33
N GLN A 55 -4.81 -1.28 -9.06
CA GLN A 55 -5.24 -0.43 -10.16
C GLN A 55 -5.53 1.00 -9.67
N GLY A 56 -6.25 1.12 -8.55
CA GLY A 56 -6.57 2.41 -7.94
C GLY A 56 -5.32 3.21 -7.59
N TRP A 57 -4.33 2.56 -6.97
CA TRP A 57 -3.04 3.18 -6.69
C TRP A 57 -2.34 3.63 -7.98
N ALA A 58 -2.22 2.77 -8.98
CA ALA A 58 -1.54 3.08 -10.23
C ALA A 58 -2.19 4.26 -10.97
N LEU A 59 -3.53 4.32 -10.99
CA LEU A 59 -4.27 5.44 -11.57
C LEU A 59 -4.07 6.75 -10.78
N ALA A 60 -4.04 6.67 -9.44
CA ALA A 60 -3.77 7.84 -8.60
C ALA A 60 -2.35 8.38 -8.81
N GLU A 61 -1.35 7.49 -8.98
CA GLU A 61 0.03 7.87 -9.34
C GLU A 61 0.12 8.61 -10.69
N GLN A 62 -0.74 8.25 -11.64
CA GLN A 62 -0.85 8.91 -12.94
C GLN A 62 -1.68 10.21 -12.90
N GLY A 63 -2.21 10.58 -11.73
CA GLY A 63 -3.04 11.78 -11.56
C GLY A 63 -4.49 11.62 -11.99
N HIS A 64 -4.96 10.39 -12.19
CA HIS A 64 -6.37 10.14 -12.51
C HIS A 64 -7.25 10.30 -11.27
N GLU A 65 -8.26 11.14 -11.36
CA GLU A 65 -9.17 11.50 -10.26
C GLU A 65 -9.90 10.28 -9.66
N ALA A 66 -10.22 9.29 -10.49
CA ALA A 66 -10.87 8.06 -10.05
C ALA A 66 -9.96 7.11 -9.25
N GLY A 67 -8.63 7.31 -9.28
CA GLY A 67 -7.65 6.40 -8.69
C GLY A 67 -7.83 6.22 -7.19
N LEU A 68 -7.93 7.33 -6.45
CA LEU A 68 -8.14 7.31 -5.00
C LEU A 68 -9.40 6.55 -4.60
N GLY A 69 -10.51 6.80 -5.28
CA GLY A 69 -11.78 6.11 -5.02
C GLY A 69 -11.68 4.60 -5.25
N LYS A 70 -10.99 4.18 -6.32
CA LYS A 70 -10.75 2.75 -6.61
C LYS A 70 -9.86 2.10 -5.55
N LEU A 71 -8.81 2.77 -5.09
CA LEU A 71 -7.93 2.26 -4.04
C LEU A 71 -8.72 2.01 -2.74
N ILE A 72 -9.50 2.99 -2.30
CA ILE A 72 -10.36 2.87 -1.11
C ILE A 72 -11.39 1.73 -1.29
N HIS A 73 -12.01 1.64 -2.47
CA HIS A 73 -12.95 0.57 -2.77
C HIS A 73 -12.29 -0.81 -2.71
N GLY A 74 -11.11 -0.98 -3.30
CA GLY A 74 -10.35 -2.24 -3.27
C GLY A 74 -9.98 -2.66 -1.86
N ILE A 75 -9.54 -1.73 -1.00
CA ILE A 75 -9.26 -1.98 0.43
C ILE A 75 -10.54 -2.48 1.13
N SER A 76 -11.65 -1.78 0.95
CA SER A 76 -12.93 -2.13 1.58
C SER A 76 -13.43 -3.49 1.10
N ALA A 77 -13.36 -3.76 -0.20
CA ALA A 77 -13.74 -5.04 -0.78
C ALA A 77 -12.86 -6.19 -0.27
N THR A 78 -11.55 -5.97 -0.10
CA THR A 78 -10.64 -6.97 0.49
C THR A 78 -11.09 -7.34 1.90
N ARG A 79 -11.42 -6.36 2.75
CA ARG A 79 -11.93 -6.59 4.11
C ARG A 79 -13.22 -7.42 4.13
N VAL A 80 -14.14 -7.16 3.20
CA VAL A 80 -15.40 -7.93 3.09
C VAL A 80 -15.14 -9.40 2.82
N THR A 81 -14.05 -9.76 2.14
CA THR A 81 -13.68 -11.18 1.94
C THR A 81 -13.12 -11.85 3.20
N GLY A 82 -12.88 -11.12 4.28
CA GLY A 82 -12.21 -11.59 5.49
C GLY A 82 -10.69 -11.68 5.38
N ALA A 83 -10.11 -11.32 4.22
CA ALA A 83 -8.67 -11.30 4.04
C ALA A 83 -8.07 -10.02 4.63
N ASN A 84 -7.23 -10.16 5.65
CA ASN A 84 -6.55 -9.03 6.29
C ASN A 84 -5.07 -8.94 5.88
N LEU A 85 -4.54 -9.98 5.26
CA LEU A 85 -3.16 -10.02 4.79
C LEU A 85 -2.90 -8.88 3.78
N ASN A 86 -1.80 -8.18 3.95
CA ASN A 86 -1.39 -7.03 3.14
C ASN A 86 -2.27 -5.76 3.25
N ILE A 87 -3.30 -5.72 4.09
CA ILE A 87 -4.04 -4.48 4.35
C ILE A 87 -3.12 -3.37 4.87
N PRO A 88 -2.19 -3.61 5.83
CA PRO A 88 -1.25 -2.57 6.27
C PRO A 88 -0.44 -1.96 5.12
N PHE A 89 0.03 -2.78 4.18
CA PHE A 89 0.73 -2.29 2.99
C PHE A 89 -0.17 -1.42 2.10
N THR A 90 -1.39 -1.87 1.83
CA THR A 90 -2.31 -1.13 0.97
C THR A 90 -2.75 0.19 1.60
N LEU A 91 -2.87 0.23 2.94
CA LEU A 91 -3.09 1.48 3.69
C LEU A 91 -1.86 2.40 3.64
N ALA A 92 -0.64 1.87 3.62
CA ALA A 92 0.56 2.69 3.40
C ALA A 92 0.52 3.39 2.03
N LEU A 93 0.12 2.68 0.97
CA LEU A 93 -0.08 3.27 -0.35
C LEU A 93 -1.17 4.36 -0.34
N LEU A 94 -2.26 4.14 0.38
CA LEU A 94 -3.32 5.14 0.53
C LEU A 94 -2.83 6.39 1.27
N ALA A 95 -2.06 6.21 2.34
CA ALA A 95 -1.48 7.32 3.09
C ALA A 95 -0.49 8.15 2.24
N GLU A 96 0.29 7.49 1.38
CA GLU A 96 1.18 8.15 0.43
C GLU A 96 0.40 9.02 -0.59
N ILE A 97 -0.71 8.50 -1.11
CA ILE A 97 -1.60 9.29 -1.98
C ILE A 97 -2.22 10.47 -1.23
N TYR A 98 -2.62 10.30 0.03
CA TYR A 98 -3.11 11.40 0.86
C TYR A 98 -2.04 12.46 1.10
N LEU A 99 -0.81 12.08 1.39
CA LEU A 99 0.33 13.00 1.56
C LEU A 99 0.52 13.87 0.30
N ARG A 100 0.58 13.27 -0.88
CA ARG A 100 0.72 13.97 -2.16
C ARG A 100 -0.43 14.94 -2.44
N ASN A 101 -1.63 14.56 -2.03
CA ASN A 101 -2.83 15.40 -2.18
C ASN A 101 -3.00 16.41 -1.02
N LYS A 102 -2.01 16.54 -0.12
CA LYS A 102 -2.03 17.44 1.05
C LYS A 102 -3.20 17.18 2.01
N ARG A 103 -3.72 15.95 2.02
CA ARG A 103 -4.76 15.47 2.93
C ARG A 103 -4.11 14.83 4.17
N ILE A 104 -3.42 15.65 4.94
CA ILE A 104 -2.47 15.19 5.97
C ILE A 104 -3.18 14.45 7.11
N ASP A 105 -4.29 14.95 7.61
CA ASP A 105 -5.02 14.34 8.72
C ASP A 105 -5.57 12.96 8.34
N GLU A 106 -6.06 12.81 7.11
CA GLU A 106 -6.52 11.54 6.59
C GLU A 106 -5.36 10.55 6.39
N GLY A 107 -4.21 11.05 5.95
CA GLY A 107 -2.98 10.28 5.86
C GLY A 107 -2.55 9.74 7.23
N LEU A 108 -2.49 10.60 8.26
CA LEU A 108 -2.14 10.20 9.63
C LEU A 108 -3.12 9.18 10.20
N GLY A 109 -4.42 9.39 10.06
CA GLY A 109 -5.43 8.42 10.49
C GLY A 109 -5.30 7.07 9.78
N THR A 110 -4.94 7.08 8.49
CA THR A 110 -4.69 5.86 7.71
C THR A 110 -3.44 5.11 8.22
N ILE A 111 -2.37 5.82 8.57
CA ILE A 111 -1.17 5.21 9.15
C ILE A 111 -1.46 4.61 10.53
N GLU A 112 -2.21 5.29 11.39
CA GLU A 112 -2.60 4.77 12.70
C GLU A 112 -3.38 3.45 12.58
N GLU A 113 -4.32 3.39 11.65
CA GLU A 113 -5.06 2.16 11.35
C GLU A 113 -4.13 1.05 10.86
N ALA A 114 -3.22 1.36 9.93
CA ALA A 114 -2.26 0.40 9.39
C ALA A 114 -1.34 -0.17 10.48
N GLN A 115 -0.82 0.68 11.36
CA GLN A 115 0.03 0.28 12.47
C GLN A 115 -0.71 -0.64 13.46
N LYS A 116 -1.97 -0.33 13.78
CA LYS A 116 -2.80 -1.16 14.64
C LYS A 116 -3.02 -2.55 14.05
N LEU A 117 -3.33 -2.63 12.75
CA LEU A 117 -3.54 -3.90 12.06
C LEU A 117 -2.25 -4.71 11.96
N ALA A 118 -1.12 -4.09 11.63
CA ALA A 118 0.18 -4.74 11.57
C ALA A 118 0.58 -5.34 12.93
N GLY A 119 0.35 -4.62 14.03
CA GLY A 119 0.65 -5.08 15.38
C GLY A 119 -0.20 -6.27 15.82
N THR A 120 -1.47 -6.31 15.46
CA THR A 120 -2.39 -7.42 15.81
C THR A 120 -2.24 -8.62 14.88
N GLY A 121 -1.91 -8.39 13.60
CA GLY A 121 -1.77 -9.43 12.57
C GLY A 121 -0.37 -10.05 12.47
N GLY A 122 0.63 -9.52 13.19
CA GLY A 122 2.03 -9.98 13.10
C GLY A 122 2.73 -9.60 11.79
N GLU A 123 2.16 -8.70 10.98
CA GLU A 123 2.73 -8.23 9.72
C GLU A 123 3.75 -7.10 9.94
N LEU A 124 4.83 -7.40 10.64
CA LEU A 124 5.83 -6.40 10.99
C LEU A 124 6.72 -5.96 9.83
N PHE A 125 6.65 -6.63 8.69
CA PHE A 125 7.50 -6.33 7.53
C PHE A 125 7.37 -4.87 7.06
N TRP A 126 6.15 -4.35 7.03
CA TRP A 126 5.88 -2.98 6.55
C TRP A 126 6.03 -1.90 7.63
N HIS A 127 6.42 -2.27 8.85
CA HIS A 127 6.47 -1.34 9.97
C HIS A 127 7.44 -0.17 9.73
N ALA A 128 8.60 -0.45 9.13
CA ALA A 128 9.56 0.58 8.73
C ALA A 128 8.94 1.60 7.76
N GLU A 129 8.21 1.14 6.76
CA GLU A 129 7.55 2.01 5.78
C GLU A 129 6.42 2.83 6.41
N LEU A 130 5.62 2.24 7.29
CA LEU A 130 4.57 2.96 8.02
C LEU A 130 5.14 4.08 8.89
N LEU A 131 6.28 3.85 9.56
CA LEU A 131 6.96 4.87 10.33
C LEU A 131 7.55 5.96 9.43
N ARG A 132 8.17 5.59 8.31
CA ARG A 132 8.69 6.55 7.34
C ARG A 132 7.59 7.51 6.85
N LEU A 133 6.47 6.96 6.38
CA LEU A 133 5.33 7.75 5.92
C LEU A 133 4.72 8.61 7.03
N LYS A 134 4.68 8.10 8.27
CA LYS A 134 4.27 8.90 9.43
C LYS A 134 5.16 10.12 9.62
N GLY A 135 6.48 9.94 9.51
CA GLY A 135 7.45 11.03 9.60
C GLY A 135 7.21 12.09 8.53
N GLU A 136 7.01 11.69 7.27
CA GLU A 136 6.73 12.62 6.17
C GLU A 136 5.40 13.38 6.35
N LEU A 137 4.35 12.69 6.82
CA LEU A 137 3.07 13.31 7.13
C LEU A 137 3.18 14.32 8.28
N LEU A 138 3.95 14.01 9.32
CA LEU A 138 4.19 14.92 10.44
C LEU A 138 4.95 16.18 9.99
N LEU A 139 5.97 16.05 9.13
CA LEU A 139 6.67 17.20 8.55
C LEU A 139 5.73 18.06 7.69
N ALA A 140 4.83 17.42 6.93
CA ALA A 140 3.87 18.13 6.11
C ALA A 140 2.74 18.81 6.92
N GLN A 141 2.53 18.39 8.17
CA GLN A 141 1.51 18.93 9.06
C GLN A 141 1.93 20.27 9.67
N SER A 142 3.12 20.36 10.26
CA SER A 142 3.65 21.59 10.81
C SER A 142 5.14 21.50 11.15
N ASP A 143 5.82 22.65 11.17
CA ASP A 143 7.23 22.76 11.59
C ASP A 143 7.46 22.35 13.07
N LEU A 144 6.42 22.37 13.88
CA LEU A 144 6.49 21.93 15.29
C LEU A 144 6.64 20.41 15.44
N SER A 145 6.41 19.68 14.38
CA SER A 145 6.45 18.20 14.36
C SER A 145 7.80 17.62 13.96
N VAL A 146 8.82 18.45 13.70
CA VAL A 146 10.15 18.02 13.21
C VAL A 146 10.77 16.97 14.10
N GLN A 147 10.80 17.18 15.42
CA GLN A 147 11.39 16.21 16.36
C GLN A 147 10.65 14.85 16.34
N ALA A 148 9.33 14.87 16.23
CA ALA A 148 8.54 13.64 16.15
C ALA A 148 8.78 12.90 14.81
N ALA A 149 8.92 13.64 13.72
CA ALA A 149 9.26 13.09 12.41
C ALA A 149 10.65 12.45 12.40
N GLU A 150 11.67 13.11 12.96
CA GLU A 150 13.03 12.58 13.10
C GLU A 150 13.04 11.26 13.90
N GLN A 151 12.24 11.18 14.97
CA GLN A 151 12.08 9.94 15.72
C GLN A 151 11.49 8.82 14.87
N CYS A 152 10.46 9.12 14.07
CA CYS A 152 9.85 8.16 13.15
C CYS A 152 10.87 7.65 12.11
N PHE A 153 11.66 8.52 11.50
CA PHE A 153 12.68 8.11 10.52
C PHE A 153 13.80 7.28 11.16
N SER A 154 14.29 7.69 12.34
CA SER A 154 15.31 6.96 13.08
C SER A 154 14.83 5.54 13.43
N GLU A 155 13.59 5.38 13.86
CA GLU A 155 13.00 4.08 14.18
C GLU A 155 12.75 3.26 12.92
N ALA A 156 12.25 3.86 11.85
CA ALA A 156 12.09 3.22 10.55
C ALA A 156 13.40 2.61 10.05
N LEU A 157 14.49 3.39 10.11
CA LEU A 157 15.83 2.96 9.70
C LEU A 157 16.32 1.76 10.53
N LYS A 158 16.19 1.81 11.85
CA LYS A 158 16.59 0.71 12.75
C LYS A 158 15.81 -0.58 12.42
N ILE A 159 14.53 -0.47 12.18
CA ILE A 159 13.67 -1.63 11.85
C ILE A 159 14.07 -2.19 10.49
N ALA A 160 14.24 -1.35 9.47
CA ALA A 160 14.65 -1.79 8.14
C ALA A 160 16.01 -2.51 8.16
N GLN A 161 16.97 -2.00 8.92
CA GLN A 161 18.27 -2.64 9.13
C GLN A 161 18.15 -4.00 9.83
N ALA A 162 17.36 -4.08 10.90
CA ALA A 162 17.12 -5.34 11.61
C ALA A 162 16.42 -6.40 10.74
N GLN A 163 15.62 -5.96 9.79
CA GLN A 163 14.93 -6.83 8.81
C GLN A 163 15.79 -7.16 7.59
N HIS A 164 16.98 -6.58 7.43
CA HIS A 164 17.79 -6.64 6.22
C HIS A 164 17.01 -6.19 4.96
N ALA A 165 16.11 -5.23 5.12
CA ALA A 165 15.23 -4.74 4.08
C ALA A 165 15.85 -3.51 3.37
N THR A 166 16.86 -3.74 2.54
CA THR A 166 17.70 -2.69 1.92
C THR A 166 16.89 -1.61 1.20
N MET A 167 15.79 -1.98 0.54
CA MET A 167 14.92 -1.01 -0.13
C MET A 167 14.25 -0.06 0.89
N LEU A 168 13.75 -0.59 2.00
CA LEU A 168 13.11 0.21 3.05
C LEU A 168 14.14 1.03 3.82
N GLU A 169 15.34 0.48 4.01
CA GLU A 169 16.49 1.22 4.60
C GLU A 169 16.85 2.43 3.75
N LEU A 170 16.99 2.27 2.43
CA LEU A 170 17.28 3.37 1.52
C LEU A 170 16.18 4.43 1.56
N ARG A 171 14.91 4.02 1.51
CA ARG A 171 13.78 4.96 1.58
C ARG A 171 13.77 5.73 2.89
N ALA A 172 13.98 5.07 4.02
CA ALA A 172 14.02 5.72 5.33
C ALA A 172 15.23 6.67 5.50
N ALA A 173 16.37 6.38 4.86
CA ALA A 173 17.57 7.21 4.91
C ALA A 173 17.48 8.46 4.00
N THR A 174 16.56 8.49 3.05
CA THR A 174 16.40 9.60 2.07
C THR A 174 15.19 10.49 2.34
N SER A 175 14.35 10.17 3.31
CA SER A 175 13.26 11.01 3.80
C SER A 175 13.74 11.99 4.83
#